data_40da65cf6f4ee3d326ff574f51238d86
#
_entry.id   40da65cf6f4ee3d326ff574f51238d86
#
_cell.length_a   1.000
_cell.length_b   1.000
_cell.length_c   1.000
_cell.angle_alpha   90.00
_cell.angle_beta   90.00
_cell.angle_gamma   90.00
#
_symmetry.space_group_name_H-M   'P 1'
#
loop_
_entity.id
_entity.type
_entity.pdbx_description
1 polymer ?
#
loop_
_entity_poly.entity_id
_entity_poly.type
_entity_poly.pdbx_seq_one_letter_code
_entity_poly.pdbx_strand_id
1 'polypeptide(L)'
;KDSAGSWHLFCYDTRTGLWMREDNTRFTGTAQCGGSLYGWNNEGKAGEVCCIGNPAETGYTEEKDFRTILESGNIGYSMPDNKYISRFNLRLSVSLGAQVDVWIMYDSDGNWINKGRVSGTGVVRSVTFPIVPRRCDHMKFRIEGQGNFRLYSIAKILEQGSDE
;
A
#
# COMPACT_ATOMS: atom_id res chain seq x y z
N LYS A 1 -4.78 -19.99 -5.13
CA LYS A 1 -4.94 -20.48 -3.76
C LYS A 1 -3.55 -20.67 -3.17
N ASP A 2 -3.27 -20.05 -2.03
CA ASP A 2 -2.00 -20.22 -1.34
C ASP A 2 -1.95 -21.52 -0.53
N SER A 3 -0.80 -21.79 0.13
CA SER A 3 -0.62 -22.96 0.99
C SER A 3 -1.53 -22.98 2.23
N ALA A 4 -2.01 -21.84 2.66
CA ALA A 4 -2.95 -21.71 3.77
C ALA A 4 -4.42 -21.89 3.33
N GLY A 5 -4.67 -22.05 2.05
CA GLY A 5 -5.98 -22.24 1.49
C GLY A 5 -6.73 -20.96 1.14
N SER A 6 -6.11 -19.80 1.25
CA SER A 6 -6.71 -18.52 0.89
C SER A 6 -6.63 -18.25 -0.61
N TRP A 7 -7.66 -17.58 -1.13
CA TRP A 7 -7.70 -17.15 -2.52
C TRP A 7 -7.19 -15.73 -2.66
N HIS A 8 -6.46 -15.46 -3.74
CA HIS A 8 -5.93 -14.14 -4.05
C HIS A 8 -6.20 -13.82 -5.50
N LEU A 9 -6.58 -12.58 -5.78
CA LEU A 9 -6.63 -12.01 -7.11
C LEU A 9 -5.37 -11.19 -7.33
N PHE A 10 -4.62 -11.49 -8.39
CA PHE A 10 -3.47 -10.71 -8.82
C PHE A 10 -3.86 -9.85 -10.00
N CYS A 11 -3.70 -8.55 -9.87
CA CYS A 11 -3.93 -7.57 -10.90
C CYS A 11 -2.61 -6.94 -11.35
N TYR A 12 -2.38 -6.87 -12.65
CA TYR A 12 -1.23 -6.18 -13.22
C TYR A 12 -1.71 -4.96 -14.00
N ASP A 13 -1.32 -3.76 -13.53
CA ASP A 13 -1.57 -2.53 -14.26
C ASP A 13 -0.48 -2.34 -15.31
N THR A 14 -0.82 -2.57 -16.58
CA THR A 14 0.12 -2.45 -17.71
C THR A 14 0.61 -1.03 -17.94
N ARG A 15 -0.11 -0.02 -17.48
CA ARG A 15 0.26 1.38 -17.63
C ARG A 15 1.36 1.79 -16.65
N THR A 16 1.26 1.32 -15.41
CA THR A 16 2.21 1.67 -14.35
C THR A 16 3.28 0.60 -14.11
N GLY A 17 3.08 -0.62 -14.64
CA GLY A 17 3.94 -1.76 -14.39
C GLY A 17 3.85 -2.32 -12.98
N LEU A 18 2.78 -2.01 -12.25
CA LEU A 18 2.60 -2.43 -10.86
C LEU A 18 1.73 -3.67 -10.75
N TRP A 19 2.12 -4.54 -9.84
CA TRP A 19 1.32 -5.66 -9.39
C TRP A 19 0.56 -5.30 -8.12
N MET A 20 -0.72 -5.66 -8.08
CA MET A 20 -1.58 -5.57 -6.92
C MET A 20 -2.13 -6.94 -6.57
N ARG A 21 -2.35 -7.18 -5.30
CA ARG A 21 -2.99 -8.40 -4.79
C ARG A 21 -4.19 -8.03 -3.93
N GLU A 22 -5.31 -8.65 -4.21
CA GLU A 22 -6.51 -8.60 -3.39
C GLU A 22 -6.66 -9.93 -2.67
N ASP A 23 -6.81 -9.87 -1.35
CA ASP A 23 -6.95 -11.06 -0.51
C ASP A 23 -8.41 -11.46 -0.37
N ASN A 24 -8.64 -12.77 -0.22
CA ASN A 24 -9.97 -13.39 -0.11
C ASN A 24 -10.88 -13.21 -1.34
N THR A 25 -10.33 -12.74 -2.45
CA THR A 25 -11.07 -12.56 -3.69
C THR A 25 -10.99 -13.83 -4.52
N ARG A 26 -12.13 -14.48 -4.73
CA ARG A 26 -12.25 -15.66 -5.55
C ARG A 26 -13.24 -15.42 -6.66
N PHE A 27 -12.75 -15.44 -7.90
CA PHE A 27 -13.62 -15.46 -9.07
C PHE A 27 -13.52 -16.81 -9.78
N THR A 28 -14.66 -17.35 -10.18
CA THR A 28 -14.77 -18.54 -11.04
C THR A 28 -14.90 -18.16 -12.50
N GLY A 29 -15.22 -16.91 -12.79
CA GLY A 29 -15.26 -16.34 -14.13
C GLY A 29 -15.23 -14.83 -14.09
N THR A 30 -14.89 -14.24 -15.25
CA THR A 30 -14.86 -12.79 -15.45
C THR A 30 -15.47 -12.46 -16.82
N ALA A 31 -16.09 -11.27 -16.92
CA ALA A 31 -16.59 -10.73 -18.18
C ALA A 31 -16.42 -9.22 -18.23
N GLN A 32 -16.26 -8.69 -19.43
CA GLN A 32 -16.24 -7.26 -19.68
C GLN A 32 -17.60 -6.82 -20.24
N CYS A 33 -18.18 -5.78 -19.64
CA CYS A 33 -19.43 -5.19 -20.08
C CYS A 33 -19.39 -3.68 -19.90
N GLY A 34 -19.75 -2.90 -20.93
CA GLY A 34 -19.84 -1.44 -20.86
C GLY A 34 -18.54 -0.73 -20.46
N GLY A 35 -17.37 -1.32 -20.74
CA GLY A 35 -16.06 -0.77 -20.33
C GLY A 35 -15.62 -1.15 -18.92
N SER A 36 -16.45 -1.83 -18.15
CA SER A 36 -16.13 -2.33 -16.81
C SER A 36 -15.89 -3.84 -16.82
N LEU A 37 -14.99 -4.29 -15.93
CA LEU A 37 -14.70 -5.70 -15.71
C LEU A 37 -15.52 -6.22 -14.53
N TYR A 38 -16.23 -7.32 -14.73
CA TYR A 38 -17.01 -7.98 -13.69
C TYR A 38 -16.45 -9.36 -13.38
N GLY A 39 -16.46 -9.73 -12.11
CA GLY A 39 -16.12 -11.06 -11.65
C GLY A 39 -17.28 -11.69 -10.90
N TRP A 40 -17.42 -13.00 -10.98
CA TRP A 40 -18.42 -13.75 -10.21
C TRP A 40 -17.83 -15.00 -9.56
N ASN A 41 -18.46 -15.41 -8.48
CA ASN A 41 -18.14 -16.64 -7.78
C ASN A 41 -19.36 -17.56 -7.73
N ASN A 42 -19.22 -18.76 -8.29
CA ASN A 42 -20.28 -19.77 -8.31
C ASN A 42 -20.28 -20.69 -7.09
N GLU A 43 -19.29 -20.57 -6.21
CA GLU A 43 -19.17 -21.41 -5.02
C GLU A 43 -19.57 -20.62 -3.78
N GLY A 44 -20.63 -21.03 -3.12
CA GLY A 44 -21.14 -20.42 -1.91
C GLY A 44 -22.47 -19.70 -2.10
N LYS A 45 -22.52 -18.41 -1.89
CA LYS A 45 -23.73 -17.61 -2.13
C LYS A 45 -23.93 -17.42 -3.62
N ALA A 46 -24.93 -18.06 -4.18
CA ALA A 46 -25.27 -17.93 -5.59
C ALA A 46 -25.58 -16.47 -5.94
N GLY A 47 -24.89 -15.93 -6.93
CA GLY A 47 -25.26 -14.66 -7.57
C GLY A 47 -24.46 -13.44 -7.17
N GLU A 48 -23.35 -13.56 -6.44
CA GLU A 48 -22.47 -12.40 -6.24
C GLU A 48 -21.72 -12.07 -7.54
N VAL A 49 -22.00 -10.90 -8.11
CA VAL A 49 -21.27 -10.29 -9.20
C VAL A 49 -20.65 -9.00 -8.70
N CYS A 50 -19.34 -8.90 -8.79
CA CYS A 50 -18.59 -7.72 -8.35
C CYS A 50 -18.02 -6.99 -9.56
N CYS A 51 -18.04 -5.66 -9.55
CA CYS A 51 -17.30 -4.85 -10.50
C CYS A 51 -15.85 -4.69 -10.03
N ILE A 52 -14.91 -5.07 -10.88
CA ILE A 52 -13.48 -5.04 -10.55
C ILE A 52 -12.88 -3.70 -10.97
N GLY A 53 -12.30 -2.97 -10.03
CA GLY A 53 -11.50 -1.77 -10.33
C GLY A 53 -12.30 -0.53 -10.73
N ASN A 54 -13.61 -0.47 -10.49
CA ASN A 54 -14.42 0.72 -10.77
C ASN A 54 -14.66 1.55 -9.49
N PRO A 55 -13.95 2.67 -9.29
CA PRO A 55 -14.11 3.49 -8.09
C PRO A 55 -15.45 4.24 -8.03
N ALA A 56 -16.21 4.29 -9.11
CA ALA A 56 -17.50 5.02 -9.15
C ALA A 56 -18.66 4.20 -8.56
N GLU A 57 -18.51 2.88 -8.46
CA GLU A 57 -19.53 1.97 -7.91
C GLU A 57 -19.27 1.55 -6.46
N THR A 58 -18.58 2.37 -5.69
CA THR A 58 -18.26 2.11 -4.28
C THR A 58 -19.51 2.22 -3.38
N GLY A 59 -20.51 1.44 -3.65
CA GLY A 59 -21.66 1.23 -2.77
C GLY A 59 -21.44 0.19 -1.69
N TYR A 60 -20.30 -0.49 -1.69
CA TYR A 60 -20.02 -1.57 -0.75
C TYR A 60 -19.59 -1.03 0.60
N THR A 61 -20.46 -1.21 1.58
CA THR A 61 -20.18 -0.87 2.98
C THR A 61 -19.02 -1.68 3.57
N GLU A 62 -18.68 -2.80 2.95
CA GLU A 62 -17.61 -3.70 3.35
C GLU A 62 -16.20 -3.20 2.98
N GLU A 63 -16.07 -2.31 1.99
CA GLU A 63 -14.77 -1.73 1.60
C GLU A 63 -14.11 -0.87 2.69
N LYS A 64 -14.84 -0.47 3.72
CA LYS A 64 -14.29 0.28 4.85
C LYS A 64 -13.29 -0.51 5.68
N ASP A 65 -13.35 -1.83 5.61
CA ASP A 65 -12.54 -2.73 6.44
C ASP A 65 -11.31 -3.26 5.70
N PHE A 66 -11.14 -2.93 4.41
CA PHE A 66 -9.96 -3.33 3.68
C PHE A 66 -8.71 -2.65 4.21
N ARG A 67 -7.73 -3.49 4.55
CA ARG A 67 -6.38 -3.06 4.85
C ARG A 67 -5.55 -3.12 3.57
N THR A 68 -5.12 -1.96 3.10
CA THR A 68 -4.21 -1.84 1.96
C THR A 68 -2.77 -1.80 2.46
N ILE A 69 -1.89 -2.60 1.87
CA ILE A 69 -0.46 -2.62 2.19
C ILE A 69 0.33 -2.29 0.92
N LEU A 70 1.13 -1.24 0.99
CA LEU A 70 2.15 -0.90 0.01
C LEU A 70 3.53 -1.08 0.65
N GLU A 71 4.33 -1.98 0.11
CA GLU A 71 5.67 -2.26 0.61
C GLU A 71 6.71 -2.00 -0.49
N SER A 72 7.79 -1.29 -0.15
CA SER A 72 8.86 -1.02 -1.09
C SER A 72 9.82 -2.21 -1.19
N GLY A 73 10.53 -2.29 -2.31
CA GLY A 73 11.77 -3.07 -2.36
C GLY A 73 12.87 -2.45 -1.48
N ASN A 74 14.05 -3.09 -1.47
CA ASN A 74 15.22 -2.58 -0.77
C ASN A 74 15.71 -1.26 -1.38
N ILE A 75 15.88 -0.26 -0.54
CA ILE A 75 16.38 1.07 -0.93
C ILE A 75 17.77 1.22 -0.32
N GLY A 76 18.80 0.97 -1.13
CA GLY A 76 20.18 0.91 -0.63
C GLY A 76 21.14 1.88 -1.33
N TYR A 77 20.91 2.31 -2.58
CA TYR A 77 21.74 3.22 -3.40
C TYR A 77 23.20 2.83 -3.55
N SER A 78 23.57 1.58 -3.38
CA SER A 78 24.96 1.11 -3.47
C SER A 78 25.95 1.88 -2.55
N MET A 79 25.46 2.40 -1.44
CA MET A 79 26.24 3.12 -0.42
C MET A 79 26.06 2.44 0.94
N PRO A 80 26.76 1.35 1.20
CA PRO A 80 26.67 0.66 2.48
C PRO A 80 27.20 1.57 3.61
N ASP A 81 26.63 1.43 4.81
CA ASP A 81 27.02 2.04 6.09
C ASP A 81 27.06 3.58 6.20
N ASN A 82 27.05 4.32 5.08
CA ASN A 82 27.29 5.77 5.08
C ASN A 82 26.07 6.62 4.79
N LYS A 83 24.87 6.06 4.89
CA LYS A 83 23.63 6.82 4.64
C LYS A 83 22.63 6.63 5.74
N TYR A 84 21.84 7.64 5.93
CA TYR A 84 20.63 7.56 6.73
C TYR A 84 19.53 8.41 6.11
N ILE A 85 18.29 8.05 6.41
CA ILE A 85 17.13 8.84 6.05
C ILE A 85 16.73 9.66 7.27
N SER A 86 16.66 10.98 7.10
CA SER A 86 16.25 11.89 8.16
C SER A 86 14.77 12.21 8.12
N ARG A 87 14.15 12.16 6.92
CA ARG A 87 12.75 12.50 6.73
C ARG A 87 12.10 11.66 5.65
N PHE A 88 10.85 11.34 5.89
CA PHE A 88 9.97 10.68 4.93
C PHE A 88 8.71 11.51 4.76
N ASN A 89 8.46 11.99 3.55
CA ASN A 89 7.36 12.88 3.25
C ASN A 89 6.33 12.16 2.38
N LEU A 90 5.08 12.20 2.79
CA LEU A 90 3.95 11.70 2.01
C LEU A 90 3.03 12.86 1.62
N ARG A 91 2.67 12.94 0.36
CA ARG A 91 1.56 13.77 -0.10
C ARG A 91 0.35 12.87 -0.35
N LEU A 92 -0.69 13.04 0.45
CA LEU A 92 -1.86 12.16 0.43
C LEU A 92 -3.14 12.90 0.80
N SER A 93 -4.28 12.32 0.42
CA SER A 93 -5.58 12.62 1.01
C SER A 93 -6.11 11.38 1.70
N VAL A 94 -6.66 11.54 2.88
CA VAL A 94 -7.26 10.47 3.67
C VAL A 94 -8.68 10.92 4.01
N SER A 95 -9.68 10.14 3.60
CA SER A 95 -11.09 10.42 3.86
C SER A 95 -11.40 10.37 5.34
N LEU A 96 -12.48 11.04 5.76
CA LEU A 96 -12.95 10.97 7.14
C LEU A 96 -13.21 9.50 7.53
N GLY A 97 -12.73 9.09 8.69
CA GLY A 97 -12.82 7.71 9.19
C GLY A 97 -11.75 6.76 8.66
N ALA A 98 -10.98 7.17 7.64
CA ALA A 98 -9.84 6.40 7.16
C ALA A 98 -8.55 6.77 7.88
N GLN A 99 -7.56 5.88 7.81
CA GLN A 99 -6.24 6.07 8.43
C GLN A 99 -5.14 5.45 7.59
N VAL A 100 -3.93 6.00 7.74
CA VAL A 100 -2.73 5.50 7.08
C VAL A 100 -1.58 5.46 8.09
N ASP A 101 -0.96 4.30 8.24
CA ASP A 101 0.22 4.08 9.09
C ASP A 101 1.46 3.94 8.22
N VAL A 102 2.58 4.48 8.70
CA VAL A 102 3.89 4.41 8.03
C VAL A 102 4.86 3.62 8.88
N TRP A 103 5.53 2.66 8.26
CA TRP A 103 6.48 1.75 8.89
C TRP A 103 7.80 1.76 8.12
N ILE A 104 8.90 1.55 8.82
CA ILE A 104 10.23 1.38 8.24
C ILE A 104 10.89 0.14 8.83
N MET A 105 11.63 -0.56 7.98
CA MET A 105 12.48 -1.67 8.37
C MET A 105 13.89 -1.42 7.84
N TYR A 106 14.91 -1.67 8.66
CA TYR A 106 16.32 -1.51 8.32
C TYR A 106 16.95 -2.89 8.09
N ASP A 107 17.85 -2.97 7.12
CA ASP A 107 18.72 -4.12 6.84
C ASP A 107 17.98 -5.47 6.74
N SER A 108 16.69 -5.43 6.39
CA SER A 108 15.83 -6.61 6.31
C SER A 108 15.82 -7.46 7.59
N ASP A 109 15.95 -6.81 8.76
CA ASP A 109 16.02 -7.46 10.08
C ASP A 109 14.68 -8.07 10.54
N GLY A 110 13.64 -7.96 9.74
CA GLY A 110 12.30 -8.45 10.04
C GLY A 110 11.48 -7.55 10.97
N ASN A 111 12.08 -6.48 11.52
CA ASN A 111 11.43 -5.60 12.49
C ASN A 111 10.88 -4.35 11.82
N TRP A 112 9.56 -4.24 11.76
CA TRP A 112 8.87 -3.04 11.28
C TRP A 112 8.66 -2.03 12.42
N ILE A 113 9.21 -0.83 12.24
CA ILE A 113 9.13 0.25 13.22
C ILE A 113 8.07 1.25 12.73
N ASN A 114 7.00 1.44 13.50
CA ASN A 114 5.99 2.44 13.20
C ASN A 114 6.57 3.85 13.34
N LYS A 115 6.36 4.71 12.34
CA LYS A 115 6.82 6.11 12.30
C LYS A 115 5.71 7.11 12.52
N GLY A 116 4.48 6.66 12.48
CA GLY A 116 3.32 7.48 12.76
C GLY A 116 2.09 7.13 11.95
N ARG A 117 1.00 7.80 12.30
CA ARG A 117 -0.33 7.62 11.71
C ARG A 117 -0.86 8.94 11.17
N VAL A 118 -1.50 8.89 10.02
CA VAL A 118 -2.28 9.98 9.44
C VAL A 118 -3.75 9.60 9.50
N SER A 119 -4.52 10.35 10.27
CA SER A 119 -5.98 10.22 10.31
C SER A 119 -6.64 11.12 9.27
N GLY A 120 -7.80 10.70 8.78
CA GLY A 120 -8.49 11.37 7.71
C GLY A 120 -9.02 12.75 8.05
N THR A 121 -8.78 13.70 7.16
CA THR A 121 -9.34 15.07 7.20
C THR A 121 -10.09 15.42 5.93
N GLY A 122 -10.11 14.52 4.94
CA GLY A 122 -10.75 14.72 3.64
C GLY A 122 -9.99 15.64 2.68
N VAL A 123 -8.90 16.26 3.11
CA VAL A 123 -8.13 17.20 2.28
C VAL A 123 -6.75 16.65 1.92
N VAL A 124 -6.22 17.11 0.77
CA VAL A 124 -4.86 16.80 0.36
C VAL A 124 -3.86 17.55 1.23
N ARG A 125 -2.92 16.86 1.81
CA ARG A 125 -1.85 17.46 2.62
C ARG A 125 -0.52 16.72 2.44
N SER A 126 0.56 17.42 2.75
CA SER A 126 1.88 16.82 2.88
C SER A 126 2.17 16.58 4.35
N VAL A 127 2.56 15.35 4.68
CA VAL A 127 2.90 14.95 6.05
C VAL A 127 4.34 14.49 6.06
N THR A 128 5.09 15.04 7.01
CA THR A 128 6.49 14.68 7.24
C THR A 128 6.58 13.76 8.44
N PHE A 129 7.22 12.60 8.26
CA PHE A 129 7.56 11.69 9.33
C PHE A 129 9.05 11.88 9.67
N PRO A 130 9.37 12.37 10.88
CA PRO A 130 10.75 12.43 11.33
C PRO A 130 11.26 11.02 11.56
N ILE A 131 12.47 10.76 11.09
CA ILE A 131 13.13 9.48 11.24
C ILE A 131 14.39 9.72 12.05
N VAL A 132 14.56 8.99 13.16
CA VAL A 132 15.82 9.00 13.89
C VAL A 132 16.89 8.43 12.96
N PRO A 133 17.94 9.20 12.65
CA PRO A 133 19.01 8.75 11.78
C PRO A 133 19.64 7.46 12.31
N ARG A 134 19.69 6.44 11.47
CA ARG A 134 20.35 5.18 11.74
C ARG A 134 21.13 4.79 10.50
N ARG A 135 22.39 4.46 10.66
CA ARG A 135 23.21 3.88 9.59
C ARG A 135 22.62 2.53 9.21
N CYS A 136 22.50 2.28 7.93
CA CYS A 136 21.98 1.03 7.39
C CYS A 136 22.48 0.81 5.97
N ASP A 137 22.59 -0.44 5.56
CA ASP A 137 22.92 -0.81 4.18
C ASP A 137 21.74 -0.55 3.26
N HIS A 138 20.55 -0.88 3.72
CA HIS A 138 19.31 -0.64 2.99
C HIS A 138 18.15 -0.48 3.97
N MET A 139 17.07 0.03 3.44
CA MET A 139 15.83 0.12 4.18
C MET A 139 14.64 -0.24 3.29
N LYS A 140 13.53 -0.59 3.91
CA LYS A 140 12.22 -0.69 3.28
C LYS A 140 11.24 0.21 4.02
N PHE A 141 10.25 0.71 3.32
CA PHE A 141 9.08 1.31 3.95
C PHE A 141 7.83 0.50 3.64
N ARG A 142 6.87 0.59 4.53
CA ARG A 142 5.53 0.04 4.37
C ARG A 142 4.51 1.11 4.72
N ILE A 143 3.52 1.27 3.88
CA ILE A 143 2.36 2.12 4.11
C ILE A 143 1.17 1.19 4.25
N GLU A 144 0.49 1.28 5.39
CA GLU A 144 -0.71 0.51 5.67
C GLU A 144 -1.89 1.46 5.78
N GLY A 145 -2.89 1.27 4.92
CA GLY A 145 -4.08 2.08 4.90
C GLY A 145 -5.33 1.28 5.23
N GLN A 146 -6.26 1.91 5.93
CA GLN A 146 -7.60 1.40 6.17
C GLN A 146 -8.61 2.46 5.76
N GLY A 147 -9.60 2.07 4.97
CA GLY A 147 -10.58 2.98 4.38
C GLY A 147 -10.05 3.72 3.14
N ASN A 148 -10.78 4.73 2.68
CA ASN A 148 -10.47 5.41 1.43
C ASN A 148 -9.37 6.46 1.60
N PHE A 149 -8.25 6.26 0.91
CA PHE A 149 -7.16 7.23 0.83
C PHE A 149 -6.54 7.25 -0.56
N ARG A 150 -5.86 8.34 -0.88
CA ARG A 150 -5.10 8.48 -2.13
C ARG A 150 -3.70 9.01 -1.83
N LEU A 151 -2.70 8.27 -2.29
CA LEU A 151 -1.30 8.65 -2.20
C LEU A 151 -0.87 9.30 -3.51
N TYR A 152 -0.34 10.52 -3.46
CA TYR A 152 0.09 11.29 -4.64
C TYR A 152 1.57 11.22 -4.85
N SER A 153 2.36 11.30 -3.78
CA SER A 153 3.81 11.19 -3.87
C SER A 153 4.43 10.74 -2.58
N ILE A 154 5.60 10.12 -2.72
CA ILE A 154 6.51 9.73 -1.65
C ILE A 154 7.84 10.40 -1.92
N ALA A 155 8.34 11.14 -0.96
CA ALA A 155 9.66 11.76 -1.01
C ALA A 155 10.45 11.42 0.25
N LYS A 156 11.76 11.25 0.11
CA LYS A 156 12.67 10.97 1.20
C LYS A 156 13.85 11.92 1.13
N ILE A 157 14.37 12.30 2.28
CA ILE A 157 15.60 13.06 2.39
C ILE A 157 16.66 12.10 2.89
N LEU A 158 17.67 11.92 2.06
CA LEU A 158 18.88 11.16 2.37
C LEU A 158 19.96 12.13 2.83
N GLU A 159 20.66 11.76 3.87
CA GLU A 159 21.85 12.45 4.33
C GLU A 159 23.02 11.47 4.31
N GLN A 160 24.14 11.92 3.79
CA GLN A 160 25.38 11.17 3.81
C GLN A 160 26.07 11.44 5.14
N GLY A 161 26.40 10.38 5.86
CA GLY A 161 27.21 10.49 7.06
C GLY A 161 28.64 10.92 6.71
N SER A 162 29.28 11.69 7.57
CA SER A 162 30.71 11.96 7.47
C SER A 162 31.50 10.68 7.73
N ASP A 163 32.53 10.46 6.94
CA ASP A 163 33.54 9.45 7.20
C ASP A 163 34.38 9.95 8.39
N GLU A 164 33.98 9.66 9.62
CA GLU A 164 34.81 9.73 10.82
C GLU A 164 34.96 8.34 11.41
#